data_9810721f419084e311305171d37f177f
#
_entry.id   9810721f419084e311305171d37f177f
#
_cell.length_a   1.000
_cell.length_b   1.000
_cell.length_c   1.000
_cell.angle_alpha   90.00
_cell.angle_beta   90.00
_cell.angle_gamma   90.00
#
_symmetry.space_group_name_H-M   'P 1'
#
loop_
_entity.id
_entity.type
_entity.pdbx_description
1 polymer ?
#
loop_
_entity_poly.entity_id
_entity_poly.type
_entity_poly.pdbx_seq_one_letter_code
_entity_poly.pdbx_strand_id
1 'polypeptide(L)'
;MTIGIEPLAAVDMAWARALNNAAVPAVNDLDEEAFAALCAIAPSVRVAWVDGHLAGFMVGFWPDAPYDSDNYRWFTSRSRRFFYVDRIVVDPAYRGQGAATALYADAEAQAHAAGFPTIACEVNIRPRNALSLLAHRRMGFVPVGTGHKADGSKSVAYLCKAVTAP
;
A
#
# COMPACT_ATOMS: atom_id res chain seq x y z
N MET A 1 6.66 -2.02 23.38
CA MET A 1 6.33 -1.47 22.03
C MET A 1 4.94 -1.97 21.66
N THR A 2 4.02 -1.02 21.49
CA THR A 2 2.62 -1.30 21.13
C THR A 2 2.37 -0.78 19.73
N ILE A 3 1.78 -1.63 18.86
CA ILE A 3 1.37 -1.22 17.51
C ILE A 3 -0.15 -1.32 17.42
N GLY A 4 -0.80 -0.24 17.00
CA GLY A 4 -2.24 -0.18 16.71
C GLY A 4 -2.48 0.12 15.24
N ILE A 5 -3.56 -0.42 14.67
CA ILE A 5 -4.02 -0.10 13.31
C ILE A 5 -5.45 0.42 13.41
N GLU A 6 -5.69 1.59 12.82
CA GLU A 6 -6.98 2.27 12.85
C GLU A 6 -7.32 2.87 11.47
N PRO A 7 -8.59 3.16 11.18
CA PRO A 7 -8.94 3.98 10.02
C PRO A 7 -8.28 5.37 10.11
N LEU A 8 -7.88 5.92 8.95
CA LEU A 8 -7.35 7.29 8.89
C LEU A 8 -8.45 8.29 9.30
N ALA A 9 -8.20 9.05 10.37
CA ALA A 9 -9.10 10.11 10.79
C ALA A 9 -8.89 11.39 9.96
N ALA A 10 -9.94 12.19 9.80
CA ALA A 10 -9.85 13.44 9.04
C ALA A 10 -8.77 14.41 9.58
N VAL A 11 -8.56 14.41 10.89
CA VAL A 11 -7.52 15.23 11.53
C VAL A 11 -6.10 14.84 11.12
N ASP A 12 -5.88 13.60 10.72
CA ASP A 12 -4.56 13.05 10.36
C ASP A 12 -4.26 13.09 8.85
N MET A 13 -5.22 13.57 8.03
CA MET A 13 -5.08 13.65 6.56
C MET A 13 -3.87 14.47 6.12
N ALA A 14 -3.64 15.62 6.74
CA ALA A 14 -2.52 16.49 6.40
C ALA A 14 -1.17 15.82 6.71
N TRP A 15 -1.07 15.10 7.83
CA TRP A 15 0.10 14.31 8.19
C TRP A 15 0.34 13.18 7.18
N ALA A 16 -0.70 12.40 6.85
CA ALA A 16 -0.57 11.29 5.91
C ALA A 16 -0.12 11.78 4.51
N ARG A 17 -0.67 12.91 4.03
CA ARG A 17 -0.23 13.53 2.77
C ARG A 17 1.23 13.99 2.83
N ALA A 18 1.64 14.65 3.92
CA ALA A 18 3.03 15.08 4.08
C ALA A 18 3.99 13.86 4.07
N LEU A 19 3.62 12.78 4.75
CA LEU A 19 4.38 11.53 4.75
C LEU A 19 4.42 10.89 3.35
N ASN A 20 3.29 10.90 2.60
CA ASN A 20 3.25 10.46 1.20
C ASN A 20 4.29 11.20 0.36
N ASN A 21 4.27 12.54 0.41
CA ASN A 21 5.11 13.36 -0.46
C ASN A 21 6.60 13.30 -0.06
N ALA A 22 6.89 13.04 1.20
CA ALA A 22 8.26 12.74 1.65
C ALA A 22 8.80 11.40 1.13
N ALA A 23 7.93 10.49 0.67
CA ALA A 23 8.30 9.18 0.16
C ALA A 23 8.49 9.12 -1.38
N VAL A 24 8.36 10.24 -2.09
CA VAL A 24 8.69 10.33 -3.53
C VAL A 24 10.16 9.94 -3.75
N PRO A 25 10.53 9.14 -4.75
CA PRO A 25 9.73 8.61 -5.87
C PRO A 25 9.07 7.25 -5.64
N ALA A 26 9.10 6.70 -4.43
CA ALA A 26 8.48 5.40 -4.14
C ALA A 26 6.95 5.44 -4.38
N VAL A 27 6.32 6.57 -4.07
CA VAL A 27 4.94 6.93 -4.43
C VAL A 27 4.96 8.23 -5.24
N ASN A 28 3.84 8.58 -5.87
CA ASN A 28 3.71 9.87 -6.55
C ASN A 28 3.37 10.99 -5.56
N ASP A 29 3.80 12.21 -5.89
CA ASP A 29 3.42 13.43 -5.19
C ASP A 29 1.93 13.74 -5.39
N LEU A 30 1.25 14.17 -4.34
CA LEU A 30 -0.17 14.52 -4.36
C LEU A 30 -0.41 15.84 -3.63
N ASP A 31 -1.10 16.76 -4.26
CA ASP A 31 -1.63 17.93 -3.57
C ASP A 31 -2.78 17.54 -2.61
N GLU A 32 -3.33 18.51 -1.92
CA GLU A 32 -4.37 18.27 -0.91
C GLU A 32 -5.65 17.70 -1.53
N GLU A 33 -6.07 18.25 -2.67
CA GLU A 33 -7.28 17.81 -3.37
C GLU A 33 -7.12 16.39 -3.91
N ALA A 34 -6.00 16.09 -4.56
CA ALA A 34 -5.72 14.77 -5.11
C ALA A 34 -5.57 13.70 -4.02
N PHE A 35 -4.94 14.02 -2.89
CA PHE A 35 -4.84 13.08 -1.77
C PHE A 35 -6.20 12.83 -1.11
N ALA A 36 -7.00 13.87 -0.92
CA ALA A 36 -8.36 13.75 -0.39
C ALA A 36 -9.26 12.92 -1.33
N ALA A 37 -9.18 13.17 -2.65
CA ALA A 37 -9.92 12.42 -3.66
C ALA A 37 -9.52 10.93 -3.67
N LEU A 38 -8.22 10.62 -3.56
CA LEU A 38 -7.75 9.23 -3.45
C LEU A 38 -8.33 8.54 -2.21
N CYS A 39 -8.27 9.19 -1.05
CA CYS A 39 -8.80 8.63 0.19
C CYS A 39 -10.33 8.49 0.15
N ALA A 40 -11.03 9.38 -0.53
CA ALA A 40 -12.50 9.35 -0.63
C ALA A 40 -13.02 8.14 -1.45
N ILE A 41 -12.29 7.71 -2.48
CA ILE A 41 -12.65 6.54 -3.30
C ILE A 41 -12.08 5.23 -2.75
N ALA A 42 -11.11 5.29 -1.85
CA ALA A 42 -10.47 4.11 -1.28
C ALA A 42 -11.35 3.50 -0.18
N PRO A 43 -11.76 2.23 -0.31
CA PRO A 43 -12.56 1.55 0.72
C PRO A 43 -11.77 1.25 1.99
N SER A 44 -10.44 1.32 1.93
CA SER A 44 -9.57 1.07 3.08
C SER A 44 -8.42 2.09 3.10
N VAL A 45 -8.48 3.01 4.06
CA VAL A 45 -7.35 3.90 4.40
C VAL A 45 -7.06 3.70 5.87
N ARG A 46 -5.86 3.17 6.17
CA ARG A 46 -5.46 2.74 7.52
C ARG A 46 -4.22 3.48 7.96
N VAL A 47 -4.12 3.75 9.27
CA VAL A 47 -2.90 4.28 9.90
C VAL A 47 -2.35 3.29 10.91
N ALA A 48 -1.03 3.27 11.00
CA ALA A 48 -0.30 2.55 12.05
C ALA A 48 0.16 3.53 13.12
N TRP A 49 -0.09 3.16 14.37
CA TRP A 49 0.41 3.82 15.57
C TRP A 49 1.50 2.98 16.20
N VAL A 50 2.60 3.58 16.61
CA VAL A 50 3.66 2.95 17.39
C VAL A 50 3.85 3.75 18.67
N ASP A 51 3.60 3.11 19.82
CA ASP A 51 3.67 3.74 21.14
C ASP A 51 2.92 5.09 21.23
N GLY A 52 1.72 5.16 20.61
CA GLY A 52 0.86 6.34 20.60
C GLY A 52 1.23 7.43 19.58
N HIS A 53 2.16 7.16 18.68
CA HIS A 53 2.56 8.07 17.60
C HIS A 53 2.18 7.54 16.22
N LEU A 54 1.72 8.43 15.33
CA LEU A 54 1.49 8.10 13.92
C LEU A 54 2.80 7.67 13.25
N ALA A 55 2.84 6.46 12.73
CA ALA A 55 4.06 5.82 12.24
C ALA A 55 4.02 5.46 10.75
N GLY A 56 2.83 5.34 10.16
CA GLY A 56 2.66 5.01 8.76
C GLY A 56 1.21 4.94 8.36
N PHE A 57 0.96 4.84 7.05
CA PHE A 57 -0.40 4.64 6.53
C PHE A 57 -0.41 3.73 5.31
N MET A 58 -1.59 3.24 4.98
CA MET A 58 -1.87 2.39 3.82
C MET A 58 -3.16 2.83 3.13
N VAL A 59 -3.16 2.79 1.80
CA VAL A 59 -4.37 2.96 0.97
C VAL A 59 -4.59 1.68 0.19
N GLY A 60 -5.79 1.13 0.30
CA GLY A 60 -6.14 -0.14 -0.33
C GLY A 60 -7.49 -0.13 -1.04
N PHE A 61 -7.64 -0.98 -2.06
CA PHE A 61 -8.79 -1.07 -2.96
C PHE A 61 -9.26 -2.50 -3.16
N TRP A 62 -10.59 -2.66 -3.28
CA TRP A 62 -11.21 -3.86 -3.84
C TRP A 62 -11.18 -3.82 -5.38
N PRO A 63 -11.38 -4.95 -6.09
CA PRO A 63 -11.29 -5.01 -7.56
C PRO A 63 -12.31 -4.16 -8.32
N ASP A 64 -13.37 -3.70 -7.67
CA ASP A 64 -14.48 -2.94 -8.29
C ASP A 64 -14.42 -1.44 -7.96
N ALA A 65 -13.33 -0.97 -7.35
CA ALA A 65 -13.17 0.44 -7.01
C ALA A 65 -13.05 1.31 -8.28
N PRO A 66 -13.59 2.54 -8.27
CA PRO A 66 -13.48 3.49 -9.38
C PRO A 66 -12.10 4.17 -9.37
N TYR A 67 -11.05 3.34 -9.40
CA TYR A 67 -9.66 3.80 -9.31
C TYR A 67 -8.94 3.66 -10.65
N ASP A 68 -8.51 4.79 -11.20
CA ASP A 68 -7.83 4.86 -12.50
C ASP A 68 -6.30 4.83 -12.31
N SER A 69 -5.73 3.62 -12.31
CA SER A 69 -4.30 3.38 -12.21
C SER A 69 -3.92 2.25 -13.15
N ASP A 70 -2.82 2.43 -13.91
CA ASP A 70 -2.28 1.39 -14.79
C ASP A 70 -1.92 0.12 -14.01
N ASN A 71 -1.32 0.28 -12.83
CA ASN A 71 -0.95 -0.83 -11.98
C ASN A 71 -2.19 -1.58 -11.46
N TYR A 72 -3.20 -0.85 -10.97
CA TYR A 72 -4.47 -1.43 -10.54
C TYR A 72 -5.18 -2.16 -11.69
N ARG A 73 -5.23 -1.54 -12.89
CA ARG A 73 -5.81 -2.17 -14.09
C ARG A 73 -5.09 -3.45 -14.50
N TRP A 74 -3.76 -3.51 -14.30
CA TRP A 74 -3.00 -4.73 -14.58
C TRP A 74 -3.53 -5.92 -13.77
N PHE A 75 -3.82 -5.72 -12.48
CA PHE A 75 -4.38 -6.76 -11.62
C PHE A 75 -5.84 -7.06 -11.97
N THR A 76 -6.70 -6.04 -12.12
CA THR A 76 -8.13 -6.22 -12.38
C THR A 76 -8.42 -6.89 -13.72
N SER A 77 -7.53 -6.77 -14.70
CA SER A 77 -7.62 -7.47 -15.99
C SER A 77 -7.32 -8.98 -15.88
N ARG A 78 -6.75 -9.46 -14.78
CA ARG A 78 -6.31 -10.84 -14.57
C ARG A 78 -7.11 -11.58 -13.50
N SER A 79 -7.60 -10.86 -12.50
CA SER A 79 -8.36 -11.42 -11.39
C SER A 79 -9.32 -10.38 -10.82
N ARG A 80 -10.37 -10.86 -10.15
CA ARG A 80 -11.31 -10.06 -9.35
C ARG A 80 -11.33 -10.50 -7.89
N ARG A 81 -10.33 -11.26 -7.46
CA ARG A 81 -10.29 -11.87 -6.13
C ARG A 81 -9.00 -11.52 -5.40
N PHE A 82 -8.78 -10.21 -5.17
CA PHE A 82 -7.62 -9.70 -4.44
C PHE A 82 -7.98 -8.43 -3.67
N PHE A 83 -7.19 -8.11 -2.66
CA PHE A 83 -7.12 -6.78 -2.06
C PHE A 83 -5.84 -6.11 -2.58
N TYR A 84 -5.98 -4.95 -3.20
CA TYR A 84 -4.86 -4.21 -3.77
C TYR A 84 -4.39 -3.13 -2.81
N VAL A 85 -3.12 -3.16 -2.44
CA VAL A 85 -2.45 -2.10 -1.69
C VAL A 85 -1.79 -1.16 -2.68
N ASP A 86 -2.38 0.03 -2.86
CA ASP A 86 -1.89 1.06 -3.78
C ASP A 86 -0.62 1.72 -3.24
N ARG A 87 -0.63 2.04 -1.96
CA ARG A 87 0.53 2.58 -1.26
C ARG A 87 0.56 2.20 0.19
N ILE A 88 1.76 2.03 0.68
CA ILE A 88 2.08 1.90 2.08
C ILE A 88 3.34 2.72 2.35
N VAL A 89 3.26 3.63 3.30
CA VAL A 89 4.37 4.52 3.67
C VAL A 89 4.56 4.48 5.17
N VAL A 90 5.80 4.22 5.58
CA VAL A 90 6.20 4.24 7.00
C VAL A 90 7.22 5.36 7.19
N ASP A 91 6.96 6.20 8.19
CA ASP A 91 7.85 7.27 8.60
C ASP A 91 9.25 6.70 8.90
N PRO A 92 10.32 7.28 8.33
CA PRO A 92 11.69 6.81 8.57
C PRO A 92 12.05 6.61 10.04
N ALA A 93 11.49 7.42 10.96
CA ALA A 93 11.72 7.32 12.40
C ALA A 93 11.16 6.01 13.01
N TYR A 94 10.17 5.38 12.37
CA TYR A 94 9.50 4.17 12.86
C TYR A 94 9.78 2.93 12.00
N ARG A 95 10.71 3.02 11.03
CA ARG A 95 11.11 1.86 10.22
C ARG A 95 11.77 0.79 11.07
N GLY A 96 11.60 -0.47 10.69
CA GLY A 96 12.14 -1.62 11.43
C GLY A 96 11.38 -1.98 12.71
N GLN A 97 10.34 -1.22 13.07
CA GLN A 97 9.53 -1.43 14.27
C GLN A 97 8.23 -2.19 14.00
N GLY A 98 8.05 -2.76 12.80
CA GLY A 98 6.91 -3.62 12.49
C GLY A 98 5.65 -2.92 11.95
N ALA A 99 5.63 -1.58 11.79
CA ALA A 99 4.46 -0.84 11.31
C ALA A 99 3.95 -1.32 9.95
N ALA A 100 4.85 -1.54 8.97
CA ALA A 100 4.46 -2.08 7.66
C ALA A 100 3.89 -3.50 7.76
N THR A 101 4.49 -4.36 8.58
CA THR A 101 4.00 -5.73 8.81
C THR A 101 2.60 -5.72 9.42
N ALA A 102 2.35 -4.82 10.37
CA ALA A 102 1.03 -4.69 11.00
C ALA A 102 -0.03 -4.16 10.02
N LEU A 103 0.31 -3.18 9.16
CA LEU A 103 -0.59 -2.70 8.10
C LEU A 103 -0.93 -3.81 7.10
N TYR A 104 0.05 -4.63 6.70
CA TYR A 104 -0.22 -5.77 5.82
C TYR A 104 -1.02 -6.87 6.51
N ALA A 105 -0.81 -7.12 7.80
CA ALA A 105 -1.63 -8.07 8.57
C ALA A 105 -3.10 -7.61 8.64
N ASP A 106 -3.35 -6.31 8.81
CA ASP A 106 -4.69 -5.72 8.74
C ASP A 106 -5.31 -5.88 7.34
N ALA A 107 -4.53 -5.64 6.26
CA ALA A 107 -4.98 -5.86 4.89
C ALA A 107 -5.34 -7.34 4.64
N GLU A 108 -4.55 -8.28 5.15
CA GLU A 108 -4.82 -9.71 5.06
C GLU A 108 -6.11 -10.09 5.82
N ALA A 109 -6.32 -9.53 7.01
CA ALA A 109 -7.55 -9.75 7.78
C ALA A 109 -8.79 -9.23 7.04
N GLN A 110 -8.71 -8.04 6.42
CA GLN A 110 -9.76 -7.48 5.59
C GLN A 110 -10.05 -8.38 4.37
N ALA A 111 -9.00 -8.80 3.65
CA ALA A 111 -9.14 -9.68 2.49
C ALA A 111 -9.74 -11.03 2.88
N HIS A 112 -9.30 -11.64 3.97
CA HIS A 112 -9.85 -12.88 4.51
C HIS A 112 -11.34 -12.75 4.83
N ALA A 113 -11.72 -11.69 5.55
CA ALA A 113 -13.12 -11.42 5.91
C ALA A 113 -14.02 -11.22 4.68
N ALA A 114 -13.48 -10.67 3.59
CA ALA A 114 -14.17 -10.48 2.32
C ALA A 114 -14.13 -11.73 1.41
N GLY A 115 -13.42 -12.80 1.80
CA GLY A 115 -13.27 -14.03 1.02
C GLY A 115 -12.31 -13.90 -0.17
N PHE A 116 -11.38 -12.94 -0.13
CA PHE A 116 -10.35 -12.77 -1.16
C PHE A 116 -9.07 -13.51 -0.78
N PRO A 117 -8.50 -14.35 -1.68
CA PRO A 117 -7.37 -15.21 -1.37
C PRO A 117 -6.00 -14.51 -1.53
N THR A 118 -5.95 -13.25 -1.97
CA THR A 118 -4.70 -12.63 -2.42
C THR A 118 -4.60 -11.17 -1.99
N ILE A 119 -3.42 -10.77 -1.52
CA ILE A 119 -2.99 -9.36 -1.45
C ILE A 119 -2.12 -9.07 -2.67
N ALA A 120 -2.38 -7.97 -3.35
CA ALA A 120 -1.64 -7.51 -4.52
C ALA A 120 -1.07 -6.10 -4.27
N CYS A 121 0.12 -5.84 -4.78
CA CYS A 121 0.76 -4.52 -4.75
C CYS A 121 1.82 -4.40 -5.83
N GLU A 122 2.43 -3.22 -5.96
CA GLU A 122 3.64 -3.05 -6.76
C GLU A 122 4.74 -2.34 -5.97
N VAL A 123 5.98 -2.60 -6.39
CA VAL A 123 7.16 -1.95 -5.84
C VAL A 123 8.08 -1.51 -6.98
N ASN A 124 8.62 -0.29 -6.89
CA ASN A 124 9.53 0.25 -7.90
C ASN A 124 10.80 -0.60 -8.02
N ILE A 125 11.08 -1.05 -9.25
CA ILE A 125 12.37 -1.64 -9.64
C ILE A 125 13.24 -0.63 -10.41
N ARG A 126 12.63 0.45 -10.93
CA ARG A 126 13.30 1.60 -11.53
C ARG A 126 12.49 2.88 -11.27
N PRO A 127 13.03 3.90 -10.57
CA PRO A 127 14.20 3.79 -9.70
C PRO A 127 14.02 2.69 -8.64
N ARG A 128 15.10 2.02 -8.27
CA ARG A 128 15.01 0.81 -7.44
C ARG A 128 14.71 1.14 -5.97
N ASN A 129 13.63 0.58 -5.44
CA ASN A 129 13.30 0.60 -4.02
C ASN A 129 13.73 -0.72 -3.35
N ALA A 130 15.06 -0.87 -3.13
CA ALA A 130 15.64 -2.12 -2.65
C ALA A 130 15.12 -2.52 -1.24
N LEU A 131 14.91 -1.54 -0.36
CA LEU A 131 14.40 -1.78 0.99
C LEU A 131 12.97 -2.32 0.96
N SER A 132 12.12 -1.74 0.14
CA SER A 132 10.75 -2.19 -0.02
C SER A 132 10.68 -3.58 -0.65
N LEU A 133 11.47 -3.85 -1.69
CA LEU A 133 11.55 -5.19 -2.31
C LEU A 133 11.96 -6.26 -1.29
N LEU A 134 12.97 -5.96 -0.46
CA LEU A 134 13.42 -6.89 0.58
C LEU A 134 12.35 -7.11 1.65
N ALA A 135 11.68 -6.03 2.11
CA ALA A 135 10.62 -6.12 3.10
C ALA A 135 9.45 -6.97 2.61
N HIS A 136 8.98 -6.74 1.37
CA HIS A 136 7.90 -7.54 0.77
C HIS A 136 8.27 -9.01 0.63
N ARG A 137 9.50 -9.30 0.18
CA ARG A 137 9.99 -10.69 0.11
C ARG A 137 9.97 -11.38 1.49
N ARG A 138 10.40 -10.67 2.54
CA ARG A 138 10.37 -11.21 3.92
C ARG A 138 8.95 -11.44 4.43
N MET A 139 7.98 -10.65 3.99
CA MET A 139 6.55 -10.82 4.30
C MET A 139 5.86 -11.89 3.46
N GLY A 140 6.57 -12.57 2.53
CA GLY A 140 6.04 -13.66 1.73
C GLY A 140 5.44 -13.24 0.39
N PHE A 141 5.65 -12.01 -0.06
CA PHE A 141 5.26 -11.59 -1.41
C PHE A 141 6.17 -12.21 -2.47
N VAL A 142 5.57 -12.59 -3.59
CA VAL A 142 6.26 -13.14 -4.76
C VAL A 142 5.99 -12.28 -5.99
N PRO A 143 6.98 -12.09 -6.90
CA PRO A 143 6.77 -11.36 -8.15
C PRO A 143 5.88 -12.18 -9.10
N VAL A 144 4.91 -11.49 -9.73
CA VAL A 144 3.96 -12.08 -10.68
C VAL A 144 3.98 -11.38 -12.04
N GLY A 145 4.74 -10.31 -12.19
CA GLY A 145 4.88 -9.56 -13.43
C GLY A 145 5.65 -8.26 -13.25
N THR A 146 5.75 -7.50 -14.32
CA THR A 146 6.39 -6.18 -14.34
C THR A 146 5.54 -5.19 -15.13
N GLY A 147 5.59 -3.92 -14.72
CA GLY A 147 5.00 -2.79 -15.43
C GLY A 147 6.06 -1.75 -15.76
N HIS A 148 5.87 -1.04 -16.89
CA HIS A 148 6.79 -0.02 -17.37
C HIS A 148 6.01 1.20 -17.83
N LYS A 149 6.43 2.41 -17.45
CA LYS A 149 5.97 3.61 -18.11
C LYS A 149 6.53 3.70 -19.53
N ALA A 150 5.73 4.23 -20.46
CA ALA A 150 6.10 4.33 -21.88
C ALA A 150 7.38 5.14 -22.09
N ASP A 151 7.64 6.16 -21.26
CA ASP A 151 8.85 7.00 -21.31
C ASP A 151 10.08 6.34 -20.67
N GLY A 152 9.94 5.12 -20.12
CA GLY A 152 11.02 4.39 -19.46
C GLY A 152 11.45 4.96 -18.10
N SER A 153 10.80 6.03 -17.60
CA SER A 153 11.17 6.71 -16.35
C SER A 153 10.91 5.85 -15.11
N LYS A 154 9.91 4.97 -15.16
CA LYS A 154 9.50 4.13 -14.04
C LYS A 154 9.20 2.71 -14.48
N SER A 155 9.65 1.75 -13.67
CA SER A 155 9.26 0.35 -13.78
C SER A 155 8.94 -0.22 -12.42
N VAL A 156 7.97 -1.13 -12.35
CA VAL A 156 7.52 -1.77 -11.13
C VAL A 156 7.56 -3.28 -11.25
N ALA A 157 7.80 -3.97 -10.15
CA ALA A 157 7.45 -5.37 -9.98
C ALA A 157 6.04 -5.46 -9.41
N TYR A 158 5.18 -6.22 -10.04
CA TYR A 158 3.89 -6.63 -9.49
C TYR A 158 4.09 -7.80 -8.56
N LEU A 159 3.57 -7.69 -7.34
CA LEU A 159 3.77 -8.65 -6.27
C LEU A 159 2.43 -9.17 -5.77
N CYS A 160 2.38 -10.45 -5.43
CA CYS A 160 1.23 -11.05 -4.76
C CYS A 160 1.67 -11.85 -3.54
N LYS A 161 0.76 -11.89 -2.55
CA LYS A 161 0.86 -12.75 -1.37
C LYS A 161 -0.46 -13.49 -1.18
N ALA A 162 -0.40 -14.80 -0.93
CA ALA A 162 -1.57 -15.56 -0.54
C ALA A 162 -2.04 -15.14 0.86
N VAL A 163 -3.35 -14.93 1.00
CA VAL A 163 -3.98 -14.67 2.30
C VAL A 163 -4.04 -15.99 3.06
N THR A 164 -3.46 -16.02 4.25
CA THR A 164 -3.56 -17.16 5.17
C THR A 164 -4.65 -16.90 6.19
N ALA A 165 -5.34 -17.95 6.60
CA ALA A 165 -6.26 -17.85 7.74
C ALA A 165 -5.47 -17.43 8.99
N PRO A 166 -6.04 -16.57 9.86
CA PRO A 166 -5.42 -16.15 11.10
C PRO A 166 -5.20 -17.31 12.07
#